data_d800d5f2985fdca4590c54d9ba96b97d
#
_entry.id   d800d5f2985fdca4590c54d9ba96b97d
#
_cell.length_a   1.000
_cell.length_b   1.000
_cell.length_c   1.000
_cell.angle_alpha   90.00
_cell.angle_beta   90.00
_cell.angle_gamma   90.00
#
_symmetry.space_group_name_H-M   'P 1'
#
loop_
_entity.id
_entity.type
_entity.pdbx_description
1 polymer ?
#
loop_
_entity_poly.entity_id
_entity_poly.type
_entity_poly.pdbx_seq_one_letter_code
_entity_poly.pdbx_strand_id
1 'polypeptide(L)'
;MKRKIAIVQGSKSDDRLGDICADVLEKYGIEFERFVISAHRDPEKLEKFCREADKEFCVIIAIAGLSAALPGIIASRTTLPVIGVPADAGPLNGVDALLSIAQMPSGVPVATMGIGSSGAKNAAHLAARIISVWGF
;
A
#
# COMPACT_ATOMS: atom_id res chain seq x y z
N MET A 1 18.05 11.30 -0.41
CA MET A 1 17.06 10.26 -0.05
C MET A 1 15.64 10.78 -0.35
N LYS A 2 14.80 9.93 -0.90
CA LYS A 2 13.44 10.32 -1.29
C LYS A 2 12.52 10.39 -0.08
N ARG A 3 11.57 11.34 -0.10
CA ARG A 3 10.55 11.47 0.94
C ARG A 3 9.13 11.25 0.41
N LYS A 4 9.02 10.73 -0.79
CA LYS A 4 7.74 10.58 -1.48
C LYS A 4 7.16 9.18 -1.23
N ILE A 5 5.86 9.12 -0.97
CA ILE A 5 5.14 7.86 -0.74
C ILE A 5 4.29 7.53 -1.96
N ALA A 6 4.27 6.28 -2.37
CA ALA A 6 3.33 5.80 -3.35
C ALA A 6 2.09 5.23 -2.66
N ILE A 7 0.90 5.62 -3.12
CA ILE A 7 -0.37 4.98 -2.74
C ILE A 7 -0.86 4.24 -3.98
N VAL A 8 -0.85 2.92 -3.92
CA VAL A 8 -1.25 2.07 -5.05
C VAL A 8 -2.55 1.37 -4.70
N GLN A 9 -3.58 1.60 -5.50
CA GLN A 9 -4.90 0.98 -5.34
C GLN A 9 -5.10 -0.11 -6.39
N GLY A 10 -5.60 -1.26 -6.00
CA GLY A 10 -5.90 -2.34 -6.94
C GLY A 10 -7.08 -2.05 -7.86
N SER A 11 -7.94 -1.12 -7.46
CA SER A 11 -9.15 -0.77 -8.22
C SER A 11 -9.59 0.65 -7.85
N LYS A 12 -10.35 1.28 -8.75
CA LYS A 12 -11.03 2.55 -8.45
C LYS A 12 -12.03 2.42 -7.31
N SER A 13 -12.56 1.24 -7.06
CA SER A 13 -13.46 1.02 -5.93
C SER A 13 -12.77 1.23 -4.58
N ASP A 14 -11.44 1.29 -4.54
CA ASP A 14 -10.66 1.57 -3.35
C ASP A 14 -10.39 3.08 -3.12
N ASP A 15 -10.96 3.95 -3.94
CA ASP A 15 -10.71 5.40 -3.86
C ASP A 15 -10.98 5.97 -2.45
N ARG A 16 -12.02 5.49 -1.78
CA ARG A 16 -12.33 5.94 -0.42
C ARG A 16 -11.16 5.72 0.54
N LEU A 17 -10.54 4.55 0.48
CA LEU A 17 -9.40 4.23 1.34
C LEU A 17 -8.14 4.99 0.91
N GLY A 18 -7.96 5.17 -0.41
CA GLY A 18 -6.89 6.00 -0.95
C GLY A 18 -7.01 7.45 -0.50
N ASP A 19 -8.23 8.01 -0.49
CA ASP A 19 -8.50 9.37 -0.01
C ASP A 19 -8.14 9.51 1.48
N ILE A 20 -8.47 8.50 2.29
CA ILE A 20 -8.15 8.48 3.71
C ILE A 20 -6.63 8.53 3.94
N CYS A 21 -5.88 7.71 3.20
CA CYS A 21 -4.41 7.73 3.29
C CYS A 21 -3.86 9.11 2.87
N ALA A 22 -4.35 9.64 1.76
CA ALA A 22 -3.92 10.93 1.23
C ALA A 22 -4.16 12.07 2.24
N ASP A 23 -5.34 12.10 2.86
CA ASP A 23 -5.68 13.12 3.86
C ASP A 23 -4.71 13.11 5.05
N VAL A 24 -4.35 11.94 5.54
CA VAL A 24 -3.39 11.82 6.64
C VAL A 24 -2.01 12.31 6.21
N LEU A 25 -1.54 11.90 5.02
CA LEU A 25 -0.23 12.33 4.53
C LEU A 25 -0.16 13.83 4.28
N GLU A 26 -1.23 14.43 3.80
CA GLU A 26 -1.33 15.89 3.61
C GLU A 26 -1.17 16.64 4.93
N LYS A 27 -1.76 16.15 6.01
CA LYS A 27 -1.63 16.76 7.35
C LYS A 27 -0.19 16.70 7.85
N TYR A 28 0.58 15.70 7.45
CA TYR A 28 2.01 15.62 7.78
C TYR A 28 2.88 16.46 6.85
N GLY A 29 2.32 16.98 5.74
CA GLY A 29 3.10 17.67 4.72
C GLY A 29 4.00 16.71 3.92
N ILE A 30 3.63 15.44 3.83
CA ILE A 30 4.41 14.43 3.10
C ILE A 30 3.91 14.34 1.67
N GLU A 31 4.83 14.43 0.72
CA GLU A 31 4.54 14.28 -0.71
C GLU A 31 4.17 12.84 -1.04
N PHE A 32 3.14 12.66 -1.86
CA PHE A 32 2.72 11.34 -2.31
C PHE A 32 2.20 11.38 -3.75
N GLU A 33 2.13 10.22 -4.36
CA GLU A 33 1.55 10.02 -5.69
C GLU A 33 0.63 8.81 -5.64
N ARG A 34 -0.50 8.89 -6.33
CA ARG A 34 -1.53 7.83 -6.33
C ARG A 34 -1.54 7.10 -7.67
N PHE A 35 -1.74 5.79 -7.60
CA PHE A 35 -1.80 4.91 -8.76
C PHE A 35 -2.99 3.96 -8.62
N VAL A 36 -3.61 3.59 -9.74
CA VAL A 36 -4.59 2.51 -9.79
C VAL A 36 -4.00 1.42 -10.70
N ILE A 37 -3.62 0.29 -10.09
CA ILE A 37 -2.98 -0.81 -10.80
C ILE A 37 -3.54 -2.12 -10.28
N SER A 38 -4.22 -2.88 -11.15
CA SER A 38 -4.73 -4.20 -10.78
C SER A 38 -3.65 -5.26 -10.97
N ALA A 39 -3.33 -5.99 -9.91
CA ALA A 39 -2.37 -7.09 -9.98
C ALA A 39 -2.84 -8.22 -10.90
N HIS A 40 -4.14 -8.48 -10.91
CA HIS A 40 -4.73 -9.56 -11.71
C HIS A 40 -5.00 -9.16 -13.16
N ARG A 41 -5.37 -7.89 -13.39
CA ARG A 41 -5.82 -7.43 -14.70
C ARG A 41 -4.76 -6.73 -15.52
N ASP A 42 -3.77 -6.13 -14.85
CA ASP A 42 -2.72 -5.37 -15.51
C ASP A 42 -1.33 -5.65 -14.90
N PRO A 43 -0.87 -6.91 -15.04
CA PRO A 43 0.42 -7.29 -14.44
C PRO A 43 1.62 -6.56 -15.07
N GLU A 44 1.53 -6.15 -16.34
CA GLU A 44 2.62 -5.43 -17.01
C GLU A 44 2.81 -4.03 -16.44
N LYS A 45 1.71 -3.32 -16.18
CA LYS A 45 1.75 -2.00 -15.53
C LYS A 45 2.33 -2.09 -14.13
N LEU A 46 1.96 -3.13 -13.39
CA LEU A 46 2.49 -3.39 -12.06
C LEU A 46 3.99 -3.65 -12.10
N GLU A 47 4.45 -4.45 -13.04
CA GLU A 47 5.86 -4.76 -13.23
C GLU A 47 6.67 -3.48 -13.50
N LYS A 48 6.17 -2.62 -14.37
CA LYS A 48 6.81 -1.34 -14.68
C LYS A 48 6.89 -0.45 -13.43
N PHE A 49 5.79 -0.34 -12.69
CA PHE A 49 5.75 0.42 -11.44
C PHE A 49 6.84 -0.08 -10.48
N CYS A 50 6.93 -1.38 -10.27
CA CYS A 50 7.88 -1.97 -9.33
C CYS A 50 9.34 -1.71 -9.74
N ARG A 51 9.65 -1.76 -11.04
CA ARG A 51 11.00 -1.49 -11.53
C ARG A 51 11.45 -0.06 -11.25
N GLU A 52 10.52 0.88 -11.22
CA GLU A 52 10.83 2.30 -11.07
C GLU A 52 10.63 2.83 -9.64
N ALA A 53 9.94 2.09 -8.81
CA ALA A 53 9.51 2.55 -7.49
C ALA A 53 10.68 2.98 -6.58
N ASP A 54 11.75 2.21 -6.56
CA ASP A 54 12.91 2.49 -5.71
C ASP A 54 13.59 3.83 -6.03
N LYS A 55 13.40 4.33 -7.25
CA LYS A 55 14.00 5.59 -7.68
C LYS A 55 13.22 6.81 -7.19
N GLU A 56 11.93 6.65 -6.92
CA GLU A 56 11.04 7.79 -6.64
C GLU A 56 10.46 7.78 -5.24
N PHE A 57 10.27 6.61 -4.64
CA PHE A 57 9.53 6.47 -3.39
C PHE A 57 10.39 5.90 -2.27
N CYS A 58 9.95 6.14 -1.05
CA CYS A 58 10.61 5.59 0.15
C CYS A 58 9.71 4.59 0.89
N VAL A 59 8.40 4.68 0.71
CA VAL A 59 7.41 3.74 1.29
C VAL A 59 6.29 3.57 0.28
N ILE A 60 5.74 2.37 0.21
CA ILE A 60 4.59 2.07 -0.64
C ILE A 60 3.42 1.63 0.26
N ILE A 61 2.28 2.30 0.11
CA ILE A 61 1.01 1.88 0.70
C ILE A 61 0.20 1.24 -0.42
N ALA A 62 -0.16 -0.03 -0.26
CA ALA A 62 -0.89 -0.78 -1.29
C ALA A 62 -2.24 -1.23 -0.76
N ILE A 63 -3.31 -0.82 -1.42
CA ILE A 63 -4.70 -1.06 -1.01
C ILE A 63 -5.32 -2.08 -1.96
N ALA A 64 -5.85 -3.16 -1.42
CA ALA A 64 -6.49 -4.20 -2.22
C ALA A 64 -7.57 -4.93 -1.44
N GLY A 65 -8.60 -5.38 -2.14
CA GLY A 65 -9.69 -6.17 -1.56
C GLY A 65 -9.72 -7.59 -2.08
N LEU A 66 -10.61 -8.38 -1.54
CA LEU A 66 -10.83 -9.78 -1.94
C LEU A 66 -9.54 -10.60 -1.81
N SER A 67 -9.15 -11.32 -2.86
CA SER A 67 -7.86 -12.01 -2.93
C SER A 67 -6.76 -10.98 -3.19
N ALA A 68 -6.36 -10.27 -2.16
CA ALA A 68 -5.57 -9.04 -2.22
C ALA A 68 -4.09 -9.34 -2.50
N ALA A 69 -3.76 -9.68 -3.74
CA ALA A 69 -2.42 -10.05 -4.17
C ALA A 69 -1.48 -8.86 -4.34
N LEU A 70 -2.02 -7.66 -4.55
CA LEU A 70 -1.22 -6.48 -4.90
C LEU A 70 -0.08 -6.16 -3.92
N PRO A 71 -0.31 -6.06 -2.60
CA PRO A 71 0.78 -5.73 -1.68
C PRO A 71 1.91 -6.75 -1.68
N GLY A 72 1.59 -8.04 -1.68
CA GLY A 72 2.59 -9.11 -1.69
C GLY A 72 3.40 -9.15 -2.98
N ILE A 73 2.77 -8.92 -4.12
CA ILE A 73 3.49 -8.86 -5.40
C ILE A 73 4.46 -7.68 -5.40
N ILE A 74 4.03 -6.51 -4.96
CA ILE A 74 4.90 -5.34 -4.86
C ILE A 74 6.08 -5.65 -3.93
N ALA A 75 5.81 -6.18 -2.75
CA ALA A 75 6.84 -6.48 -1.76
C ALA A 75 7.87 -7.51 -2.27
N SER A 76 7.46 -8.41 -3.15
CA SER A 76 8.38 -9.39 -3.75
C SER A 76 9.34 -8.77 -4.78
N ARG A 77 9.10 -7.53 -5.20
CA ARG A 77 9.85 -6.87 -6.29
C ARG A 77 10.52 -5.57 -5.88
N THR A 78 10.50 -5.24 -4.61
CA THR A 78 11.15 -4.02 -4.09
C THR A 78 11.73 -4.30 -2.72
N THR A 79 12.74 -3.51 -2.33
CA THR A 79 13.26 -3.50 -0.97
C THR A 79 12.66 -2.39 -0.11
N LEU A 80 11.76 -1.59 -0.68
CA LEU A 80 11.07 -0.54 0.07
C LEU A 80 10.08 -1.16 1.06
N PRO A 81 9.83 -0.49 2.19
CA PRO A 81 8.73 -0.88 3.08
C PRO A 81 7.39 -0.85 2.34
N VAL A 82 6.62 -1.92 2.47
CA VAL A 82 5.28 -2.03 1.88
C VAL A 82 4.27 -2.21 3.00
N ILE A 83 3.25 -1.35 3.02
CA ILE A 83 2.16 -1.41 3.99
C ILE A 83 0.88 -1.71 3.22
N GLY A 84 0.33 -2.89 3.45
CA GLY A 84 -0.92 -3.31 2.81
C GLY A 84 -2.13 -2.85 3.59
N VAL A 85 -3.15 -2.37 2.88
CA VAL A 85 -4.44 -2.00 3.45
C VAL A 85 -5.49 -2.95 2.90
N PRO A 86 -6.03 -3.85 3.73
CA PRO A 86 -7.11 -4.73 3.30
C PRO A 86 -8.42 -3.95 3.23
N ALA A 87 -9.00 -3.88 2.03
CA ALA A 87 -10.28 -3.23 1.84
C ALA A 87 -11.41 -4.08 2.44
N ASP A 88 -12.36 -3.41 3.08
CA ASP A 88 -13.55 -4.03 3.67
C ASP A 88 -14.62 -4.31 2.61
N ALA A 89 -14.25 -5.07 1.58
CA ALA A 89 -15.08 -5.34 0.41
C ALA A 89 -15.46 -6.81 0.34
N GLY A 90 -16.54 -7.09 -0.38
CA GLY A 90 -16.99 -8.44 -0.67
C GLY A 90 -17.66 -9.15 0.51
N PRO A 91 -18.03 -10.43 0.32
CA PRO A 91 -18.86 -11.16 1.30
C PRO A 91 -18.14 -11.49 2.61
N LEU A 92 -16.80 -11.43 2.65
CA LEU A 92 -16.03 -11.70 3.86
C LEU A 92 -15.58 -10.42 4.57
N ASN A 93 -16.06 -9.26 4.13
CA ASN A 93 -15.83 -7.97 4.80
C ASN A 93 -14.35 -7.65 5.05
N GLY A 94 -13.48 -8.07 4.15
CA GLY A 94 -12.05 -7.77 4.22
C GLY A 94 -11.20 -8.80 4.93
N VAL A 95 -11.79 -9.86 5.53
CA VAL A 95 -11.02 -10.90 6.21
C VAL A 95 -10.12 -11.65 5.24
N ASP A 96 -10.61 -11.95 4.04
CA ASP A 96 -9.84 -12.57 2.97
C ASP A 96 -8.67 -11.69 2.52
N ALA A 97 -8.91 -10.39 2.38
CA ALA A 97 -7.86 -9.43 2.05
C ALA A 97 -6.81 -9.34 3.16
N LEU A 98 -7.24 -9.29 4.42
CA LEU A 98 -6.34 -9.26 5.56
C LEU A 98 -5.42 -10.49 5.57
N LEU A 99 -5.97 -11.67 5.40
CA LEU A 99 -5.18 -12.91 5.39
C LEU A 99 -4.22 -12.96 4.20
N SER A 100 -4.65 -12.50 3.03
CA SER A 100 -3.80 -12.42 1.84
C SER A 100 -2.59 -11.51 2.03
N ILE A 101 -2.78 -10.41 2.75
CA ILE A 101 -1.75 -9.41 3.01
C ILE A 101 -0.82 -9.84 4.16
N ALA A 102 -1.38 -10.40 5.22
CA ALA A 102 -0.63 -10.73 6.43
C ALA A 102 0.18 -12.02 6.32
N GLN A 103 -0.32 -13.03 5.62
CA GLN A 103 0.30 -14.36 5.55
C GLN A 103 1.27 -14.44 4.37
N MET A 104 2.40 -13.75 4.49
CA MET A 104 3.45 -13.73 3.46
C MET A 104 4.56 -14.73 3.77
N PRO A 105 5.24 -15.26 2.73
CA PRO A 105 6.39 -16.14 2.94
C PRO A 105 7.57 -15.40 3.57
N SER A 106 8.42 -16.15 4.27
CA SER A 106 9.64 -15.60 4.85
C SER A 106 10.48 -14.90 3.79
N GLY A 107 10.95 -13.70 4.09
CA GLY A 107 11.77 -12.89 3.20
C GLY A 107 10.99 -11.88 2.35
N VAL A 108 9.66 -11.94 2.36
CA VAL A 108 8.81 -10.98 1.63
C VAL A 108 7.83 -10.32 2.62
N PRO A 109 8.30 -9.34 3.39
CA PRO A 109 7.48 -8.74 4.45
C PRO A 109 6.48 -7.73 3.92
N VAL A 110 5.25 -7.79 4.43
CA VAL A 110 4.21 -6.78 4.21
C VAL A 110 3.60 -6.42 5.56
N ALA A 111 3.63 -5.14 5.91
CA ALA A 111 2.95 -4.68 7.11
C ALA A 111 1.46 -4.48 6.83
N THR A 112 0.63 -4.64 7.85
CA THR A 112 -0.77 -4.23 7.76
C THR A 112 -1.26 -3.72 9.10
N MET A 113 -2.10 -2.69 9.05
CA MET A 113 -2.65 -2.03 10.24
C MET A 113 -4.11 -2.37 10.45
N GLY A 114 -4.63 -3.34 9.71
CA GLY A 114 -6.01 -3.78 9.83
C GLY A 114 -6.90 -3.36 8.68
N ILE A 115 -8.15 -3.82 8.75
CA ILE A 115 -9.13 -3.71 7.67
C ILE A 115 -9.77 -2.32 7.63
N GLY A 116 -9.97 -1.80 6.42
CA GLY A 116 -10.83 -0.66 6.18
C GLY A 116 -10.25 0.68 6.59
N SER A 117 -11.12 1.59 7.05
CA SER A 117 -10.76 2.99 7.32
C SER A 117 -9.67 3.17 8.36
N SER A 118 -9.75 2.47 9.48
CA SER A 118 -8.73 2.55 10.54
C SER A 118 -7.39 2.05 10.05
N GLY A 119 -7.41 0.95 9.28
CA GLY A 119 -6.20 0.40 8.67
C GLY A 119 -5.56 1.38 7.69
N ALA A 120 -6.37 2.04 6.87
CA ALA A 120 -5.89 3.05 5.91
C ALA A 120 -5.25 4.24 6.62
N LYS A 121 -5.91 4.77 7.66
CA LYS A 121 -5.35 5.87 8.47
C LYS A 121 -4.02 5.46 9.10
N ASN A 122 -3.98 4.32 9.74
CA ASN A 122 -2.79 3.85 10.43
C ASN A 122 -1.67 3.46 9.48
N ALA A 123 -1.99 3.01 8.26
CA ALA A 123 -0.97 2.79 7.23
C ALA A 123 -0.23 4.10 6.90
N ALA A 124 -0.97 5.19 6.73
CA ALA A 124 -0.38 6.50 6.48
C ALA A 124 0.41 7.02 7.69
N HIS A 125 -0.11 6.83 8.91
CA HIS A 125 0.62 7.18 10.12
C HIS A 125 1.93 6.38 10.26
N LEU A 126 1.89 5.07 9.97
CA LEU A 126 3.10 4.24 10.02
C LEU A 126 4.11 4.69 8.96
N ALA A 127 3.66 4.96 7.75
CA ALA A 127 4.54 5.48 6.69
C ALA A 127 5.23 6.77 7.12
N ALA A 128 4.49 7.69 7.75
CA ALA A 128 5.05 8.92 8.29
C ALA A 128 6.11 8.66 9.35
N ARG A 129 5.88 7.70 10.23
CA ARG A 129 6.84 7.30 11.26
C ARG A 129 8.10 6.69 10.65
N ILE A 130 7.97 5.88 9.62
CA ILE A 130 9.12 5.30 8.91
C ILE A 130 9.99 6.41 8.34
N ILE A 131 9.37 7.39 7.69
CA ILE A 131 10.09 8.54 7.13
C ILE A 131 10.81 9.32 8.24
N SER A 132 10.16 9.52 9.39
CA SER A 132 10.73 10.30 10.48
C SER A 132 11.99 9.66 11.07
N VAL A 133 12.08 8.33 11.03
CA VAL A 133 13.27 7.60 11.49
C VAL A 133 14.49 7.95 10.63
N TRP A 134 14.29 8.31 9.38
CA TRP A 134 15.37 8.69 8.47
C TRP A 134 15.74 10.20 8.57
N GLY A 135 15.18 10.91 9.52
CA GLY A 135 15.50 12.32 9.74
C GLY A 135 14.80 13.30 8.81
N PHE A 136 13.69 12.91 8.26
CA PHE A 136 12.90 13.76 7.36
C PHE A 136 11.85 14.61 8.07
#